data_9b47d284b8515b54edae81a394f71854
#
_entry.id   9b47d284b8515b54edae81a394f71854
#
_cell.length_a   1.000
_cell.length_b   1.000
_cell.length_c   1.000
_cell.angle_alpha   90.00
_cell.angle_beta   90.00
_cell.angle_gamma   90.00
#
_symmetry.space_group_name_H-M   'P 1'
#
loop_
_entity.id
_entity.type
_entity.pdbx_description
1 polymer ?
#
loop_
_entity_poly.entity_id
_entity_poly.type
_entity_poly.pdbx_seq_one_letter_code
_entity_poly.pdbx_strand_id
1 'polypeptide(L)'
;MRFRIAFDIIGTVLKIIGLLLLVPGIVAALYHETSGLAAFALTSILSISAGIVLGRLGSKGDVGNREAFAAVTLGWLCATLFSALPYFFMGIGFIDALFESISGFSATGATILTESDAGGYYIVNSTLADGSLATAIARLVTDNLTAHAFGQHILKNQTFYGLLFWRSFQQLIGGLGIILMVVAIFPQLRVAGRQLYRAETVGPTKETITPRATETARILWEVYLLFNAVEIVLLIAAGMPIYDAVCNAFSTLATGGFSPQANSIAAYHSPLIEAIIAVFILLGMSSFSLHYKVLTSDRFGWFRDEEFRFMICILAAGTLILIFFGGIQGDLLTRFRFASFQIISFMGTCGFVSTLDYDKWSTAAKLALIMTMLIGGCIGSTAGGIKVGRLLVDLKYAYNELFHMIHPKSLISVRLGEARVQEEILRPMLFYSFFYLAVWLALSLAMAMVSAGNPKADLLVVTSAIAESMGGVGPGFGIVAFDWSQISPLGKMIGFFAMYIGRLELMPIFLLFMPELWRK
;
A
#
# COMPACT_ATOMS: atom_id res chain seq x y z
N MET A 1 -27.55 -12.09 6.09
CA MET A 1 -26.86 -11.00 5.37
C MET A 1 -27.72 -10.51 4.20
N ARG A 2 -27.81 -9.20 4.01
CA ARG A 2 -28.58 -8.57 2.92
C ARG A 2 -27.64 -8.27 1.74
N PHE A 3 -27.35 -9.26 0.89
CA PHE A 3 -26.45 -9.11 -0.26
C PHE A 3 -26.75 -7.93 -1.19
N ARG A 4 -28.02 -7.56 -1.32
CA ARG A 4 -28.45 -6.44 -2.15
C ARG A 4 -27.84 -5.10 -1.73
N ILE A 5 -27.59 -4.91 -0.42
CA ILE A 5 -26.93 -3.68 0.07
C ILE A 5 -25.45 -3.66 -0.35
N ALA A 6 -24.76 -4.81 -0.24
CA ALA A 6 -23.39 -4.92 -0.70
C ALA A 6 -23.25 -4.67 -2.23
N PHE A 7 -24.19 -5.16 -3.04
CA PHE A 7 -24.20 -4.91 -4.48
C PHE A 7 -24.37 -3.43 -4.83
N ASP A 8 -25.21 -2.67 -4.10
CA ASP A 8 -25.37 -1.23 -4.33
C ASP A 8 -24.05 -0.46 -4.04
N ILE A 9 -23.37 -0.81 -2.95
CA ILE A 9 -22.08 -0.21 -2.57
C ILE A 9 -21.01 -0.55 -3.60
N ILE A 10 -20.85 -1.83 -3.96
CA ILE A 10 -19.86 -2.30 -4.95
C ILE A 10 -20.15 -1.65 -6.30
N GLY A 11 -21.42 -1.59 -6.72
CA GLY A 11 -21.83 -0.92 -7.94
C GLY A 11 -21.45 0.57 -7.96
N THR A 12 -21.53 1.24 -6.81
CA THR A 12 -21.11 2.64 -6.67
C THR A 12 -19.59 2.78 -6.78
N VAL A 13 -18.82 1.89 -6.13
CA VAL A 13 -17.35 1.85 -6.23
C VAL A 13 -16.92 1.66 -7.68
N LEU A 14 -17.51 0.72 -8.41
CA LEU A 14 -17.16 0.48 -9.82
C LEU A 14 -17.47 1.67 -10.73
N LYS A 15 -18.58 2.38 -10.50
CA LYS A 15 -18.88 3.63 -11.24
C LYS A 15 -17.82 4.70 -10.98
N ILE A 16 -17.40 4.86 -9.73
CA ILE A 16 -16.34 5.82 -9.37
C ILE A 16 -15.02 5.43 -10.06
N ILE A 17 -14.61 4.16 -10.00
CA ILE A 17 -13.41 3.68 -10.67
C ILE A 17 -13.48 3.92 -12.18
N GLY A 18 -14.63 3.63 -12.80
CA GLY A 18 -14.83 3.88 -14.22
C GLY A 18 -14.66 5.36 -14.60
N LEU A 19 -15.10 6.28 -13.76
CA LEU A 19 -14.86 7.72 -13.93
C LEU A 19 -13.38 8.10 -13.72
N LEU A 20 -12.74 7.54 -12.71
CA LEU A 20 -11.33 7.80 -12.42
C LEU A 20 -10.40 7.30 -13.51
N LEU A 21 -10.75 6.22 -14.23
CA LEU A 21 -10.00 5.71 -15.39
C LEU A 21 -9.94 6.69 -16.57
N LEU A 22 -10.81 7.70 -16.61
CA LEU A 22 -10.71 8.75 -17.63
C LEU A 22 -9.46 9.62 -17.44
N VAL A 23 -8.95 9.77 -16.21
CA VAL A 23 -7.77 10.59 -15.93
C VAL A 23 -6.51 10.03 -16.60
N PRO A 24 -6.10 8.75 -16.39
CA PRO A 24 -5.00 8.16 -17.13
C PRO A 24 -5.28 8.07 -18.65
N GLY A 25 -6.55 7.95 -19.07
CA GLY A 25 -6.94 8.07 -20.49
C GLY A 25 -6.58 9.43 -21.08
N ILE A 26 -6.80 10.52 -20.34
CA ILE A 26 -6.38 11.87 -20.75
C ILE A 26 -4.85 11.95 -20.83
N VAL A 27 -4.12 11.37 -19.87
CA VAL A 27 -2.66 11.33 -19.92
C VAL A 27 -2.18 10.57 -21.16
N ALA A 28 -2.74 9.40 -21.45
CA ALA A 28 -2.43 8.63 -22.66
C ALA A 28 -2.69 9.45 -23.95
N ALA A 29 -3.79 10.23 -23.99
CA ALA A 29 -4.09 11.11 -25.11
C ALA A 29 -3.05 12.24 -25.27
N LEU A 30 -2.60 12.86 -24.17
CA LEU A 30 -1.58 13.91 -24.19
C LEU A 30 -0.22 13.41 -24.71
N TYR A 31 0.11 12.14 -24.45
CA TYR A 31 1.32 11.48 -24.94
C TYR A 31 1.09 10.71 -26.27
N HIS A 32 -0.06 10.90 -26.93
CA HIS A 32 -0.43 10.28 -28.21
C HIS A 32 -0.44 8.74 -28.21
N GLU A 33 -0.75 8.13 -27.05
CA GLU A 33 -0.83 6.67 -26.86
C GLU A 33 -2.22 6.15 -27.24
N THR A 34 -2.44 5.82 -28.51
CA THR A 34 -3.75 5.37 -29.00
C THR A 34 -4.21 4.07 -28.37
N SER A 35 -3.30 3.10 -28.14
CA SER A 35 -3.57 1.83 -27.46
C SER A 35 -3.95 2.03 -26.00
N GLY A 36 -3.20 2.89 -25.28
CA GLY A 36 -3.51 3.26 -23.88
C GLY A 36 -4.88 3.93 -23.77
N LEU A 37 -5.16 4.91 -24.61
CA LEU A 37 -6.45 5.60 -24.64
C LEU A 37 -7.61 4.61 -24.87
N ALA A 38 -7.48 3.69 -25.83
CA ALA A 38 -8.51 2.68 -26.11
C ALA A 38 -8.71 1.73 -24.92
N ALA A 39 -7.62 1.26 -24.28
CA ALA A 39 -7.68 0.38 -23.12
C ALA A 39 -8.40 1.05 -21.93
N PHE A 40 -8.06 2.31 -21.63
CA PHE A 40 -8.70 3.07 -20.55
C PHE A 40 -10.17 3.38 -20.85
N ALA A 41 -10.50 3.79 -22.08
CA ALA A 41 -11.88 4.07 -22.47
C ALA A 41 -12.76 2.81 -22.38
N LEU A 42 -12.29 1.67 -22.92
CA LEU A 42 -13.01 0.40 -22.84
C LEU A 42 -13.22 -0.05 -21.38
N THR A 43 -12.17 0.02 -20.56
CA THR A 43 -12.28 -0.35 -19.14
C THR A 43 -13.23 0.58 -18.39
N SER A 44 -13.22 1.88 -18.66
CA SER A 44 -14.16 2.85 -18.09
C SER A 44 -15.61 2.47 -18.40
N ILE A 45 -15.92 2.17 -19.66
CA ILE A 45 -17.26 1.75 -20.10
C ILE A 45 -17.67 0.45 -19.40
N LEU A 46 -16.79 -0.55 -19.35
CA LEU A 46 -17.07 -1.83 -18.69
C LEU A 46 -17.31 -1.65 -17.19
N SER A 47 -16.48 -0.86 -16.50
CA SER A 47 -16.61 -0.59 -15.07
C SER A 47 -17.91 0.14 -14.73
N ILE A 48 -18.26 1.19 -15.51
CA ILE A 48 -19.51 1.93 -15.32
C ILE A 48 -20.72 1.03 -15.59
N SER A 49 -20.69 0.25 -16.67
CA SER A 49 -21.78 -0.65 -17.03
C SER A 49 -22.01 -1.72 -15.96
N ALA A 50 -20.93 -2.37 -15.48
CA ALA A 50 -21.01 -3.33 -14.37
C ALA A 50 -21.53 -2.66 -13.09
N GLY A 51 -21.06 -1.45 -12.80
CA GLY A 51 -21.53 -0.67 -11.66
C GLY A 51 -23.02 -0.29 -11.72
N ILE A 52 -23.55 -0.02 -12.92
CA ILE A 52 -24.98 0.24 -13.14
C ILE A 52 -25.79 -1.06 -12.92
N VAL A 53 -25.33 -2.17 -13.48
CA VAL A 53 -26.00 -3.47 -13.33
C VAL A 53 -26.07 -3.87 -11.86
N LEU A 54 -24.93 -3.83 -11.14
CA LEU A 54 -24.89 -4.16 -9.71
C LEU A 54 -25.75 -3.20 -8.88
N GLY A 55 -25.73 -1.91 -9.17
CA GLY A 55 -26.57 -0.94 -8.48
C GLY A 55 -28.08 -1.16 -8.70
N ARG A 56 -28.49 -1.67 -9.89
CA ARG A 56 -29.90 -2.05 -10.15
C ARG A 56 -30.31 -3.35 -9.43
N LEU A 57 -29.39 -4.29 -9.25
CA LEU A 57 -29.59 -5.51 -8.47
C LEU A 57 -29.54 -5.24 -6.96
N GLY A 58 -28.94 -4.12 -6.57
CA GLY A 58 -28.81 -3.66 -5.20
C GLY A 58 -30.10 -3.11 -4.61
N SER A 59 -30.08 -2.88 -3.30
CA SER A 59 -31.15 -2.17 -2.57
C SER A 59 -30.54 -1.20 -1.57
N LYS A 60 -31.12 -0.01 -1.46
CA LYS A 60 -30.77 0.95 -0.42
C LYS A 60 -31.32 0.49 0.93
N GLY A 61 -30.55 0.66 1.99
CA GLY A 61 -30.95 0.30 3.35
C GLY A 61 -29.85 0.60 4.35
N ASP A 62 -30.16 0.44 5.64
CA ASP A 62 -29.17 0.60 6.70
C ASP A 62 -28.08 -0.48 6.58
N VAL A 63 -26.83 -0.04 6.56
CA VAL A 63 -25.66 -0.89 6.44
C VAL A 63 -25.32 -1.44 7.83
N GLY A 64 -25.56 -2.74 8.06
CA GLY A 64 -25.10 -3.41 9.27
C GLY A 64 -23.61 -3.76 9.19
N ASN A 65 -23.03 -4.20 10.32
CA ASN A 65 -21.60 -4.55 10.37
C ASN A 65 -21.23 -5.65 9.37
N ARG A 66 -22.10 -6.66 9.20
CA ARG A 66 -21.86 -7.79 8.27
C ARG A 66 -21.84 -7.32 6.81
N GLU A 67 -22.79 -6.47 6.44
CA GLU A 67 -22.88 -5.86 5.10
C GLU A 67 -21.69 -4.96 4.82
N ALA A 68 -21.26 -4.17 5.80
CA ALA A 68 -20.10 -3.28 5.68
C ALA A 68 -18.81 -4.07 5.40
N PHE A 69 -18.57 -5.16 6.15
CA PHE A 69 -17.40 -6.02 5.93
C PHE A 69 -17.37 -6.63 4.54
N ALA A 70 -18.49 -7.25 4.15
CA ALA A 70 -18.57 -7.88 2.85
C ALA A 70 -18.45 -6.84 1.72
N ALA A 71 -19.11 -5.68 1.85
CA ALA A 71 -19.05 -4.61 0.85
C ALA A 71 -17.63 -4.06 0.68
N VAL A 72 -16.88 -3.89 1.77
CA VAL A 72 -15.49 -3.41 1.70
C VAL A 72 -14.59 -4.47 1.08
N THR A 73 -14.59 -5.69 1.63
CA THR A 73 -13.68 -6.72 1.16
C THR A 73 -13.97 -7.08 -0.30
N LEU A 74 -15.22 -7.37 -0.66
CA LEU A 74 -15.58 -7.66 -2.04
C LEU A 74 -15.46 -6.44 -2.94
N GLY A 75 -15.73 -5.23 -2.43
CA GLY A 75 -15.58 -3.98 -3.16
C GLY A 75 -14.12 -3.74 -3.58
N TRP A 76 -13.17 -3.95 -2.68
CA TRP A 76 -11.74 -3.87 -2.99
C TRP A 76 -11.31 -4.92 -4.02
N LEU A 77 -11.81 -6.16 -3.89
CA LEU A 77 -11.54 -7.20 -4.87
C LEU A 77 -12.09 -6.84 -6.26
N CYS A 78 -13.34 -6.40 -6.34
CA CYS A 78 -13.94 -5.93 -7.60
C CYS A 78 -13.19 -4.71 -8.17
N ALA A 79 -12.83 -3.76 -7.31
CA ALA A 79 -12.02 -2.61 -7.69
C ALA A 79 -10.71 -3.04 -8.36
N THR A 80 -9.96 -3.94 -7.71
CA THR A 80 -8.71 -4.50 -8.22
C THR A 80 -8.91 -5.22 -9.56
N LEU A 81 -9.95 -6.07 -9.68
CA LEU A 81 -10.24 -6.83 -10.90
C LEU A 81 -10.53 -5.90 -12.10
N PHE A 82 -11.39 -4.89 -11.92
CA PHE A 82 -11.69 -3.96 -13.00
C PHE A 82 -10.52 -3.05 -13.34
N SER A 83 -9.73 -2.68 -12.36
CA SER A 83 -8.54 -1.85 -12.55
C SER A 83 -7.35 -2.60 -13.14
N ALA A 84 -7.39 -3.93 -13.16
CA ALA A 84 -6.44 -4.77 -13.89
C ALA A 84 -6.70 -4.78 -15.42
N LEU A 85 -7.91 -4.46 -15.86
CA LEU A 85 -8.28 -4.54 -17.28
C LEU A 85 -7.44 -3.66 -18.21
N PRO A 86 -7.03 -2.41 -17.86
CA PRO A 86 -6.14 -1.65 -18.73
C PRO A 86 -4.81 -2.37 -19.00
N TYR A 87 -4.20 -2.96 -17.97
CA TYR A 87 -2.97 -3.75 -18.12
C TYR A 87 -3.20 -4.94 -19.05
N PHE A 88 -4.31 -5.65 -18.85
CA PHE A 88 -4.68 -6.80 -19.66
C PHE A 88 -4.94 -6.42 -21.13
N PHE A 89 -5.69 -5.35 -21.39
CA PHE A 89 -5.93 -4.86 -22.75
C PHE A 89 -4.68 -4.32 -23.44
N MET A 90 -3.69 -3.88 -22.66
CA MET A 90 -2.37 -3.47 -23.18
C MET A 90 -1.40 -4.65 -23.34
N GLY A 91 -1.86 -5.89 -23.16
CA GLY A 91 -1.10 -7.09 -23.50
C GLY A 91 -0.35 -7.75 -22.35
N ILE A 92 -0.53 -7.30 -21.11
CA ILE A 92 0.03 -7.98 -19.93
C ILE A 92 -0.83 -9.21 -19.63
N GLY A 93 -0.19 -10.33 -19.29
CA GLY A 93 -0.89 -11.57 -18.89
C GLY A 93 -1.86 -11.34 -17.74
N PHE A 94 -2.97 -12.08 -17.69
CA PHE A 94 -4.05 -11.83 -16.73
C PHE A 94 -3.59 -11.87 -15.26
N ILE A 95 -2.76 -12.84 -14.88
CA ILE A 95 -2.21 -12.97 -13.51
C ILE A 95 -1.29 -11.78 -13.19
N ASP A 96 -0.46 -11.39 -14.15
CA ASP A 96 0.45 -10.25 -14.02
C ASP A 96 -0.31 -8.92 -13.93
N ALA A 97 -1.37 -8.75 -14.72
CA ALA A 97 -2.26 -7.60 -14.65
C ALA A 97 -2.98 -7.49 -13.29
N LEU A 98 -3.44 -8.63 -12.74
CA LEU A 98 -4.02 -8.67 -11.40
C LEU A 98 -2.99 -8.32 -10.32
N PHE A 99 -1.77 -8.85 -10.43
CA PHE A 99 -0.68 -8.57 -9.50
C PHE A 99 -0.32 -7.10 -9.49
N GLU A 100 -0.15 -6.48 -10.66
CA GLU A 100 0.16 -5.06 -10.79
C GLU A 100 -0.96 -4.18 -10.24
N SER A 101 -2.22 -4.54 -10.52
CA SER A 101 -3.40 -3.80 -10.04
C SER A 101 -3.56 -3.88 -8.52
N ILE A 102 -3.40 -5.06 -7.90
CA ILE A 102 -3.47 -5.15 -6.43
C ILE A 102 -2.32 -4.39 -5.78
N SER A 103 -1.12 -4.46 -6.35
CA SER A 103 0.04 -3.71 -5.87
C SER A 103 -0.21 -2.19 -5.92
N GLY A 104 -0.89 -1.71 -6.97
CA GLY A 104 -1.33 -0.33 -7.06
C GLY A 104 -2.32 0.04 -5.95
N PHE A 105 -3.45 -0.67 -5.84
CA PHE A 105 -4.48 -0.34 -4.86
C PHE A 105 -4.07 -0.61 -3.41
N SER A 106 -3.29 -1.67 -3.16
CA SER A 106 -2.76 -1.91 -1.80
C SER A 106 -1.65 -0.92 -1.42
N ALA A 107 -1.20 -0.08 -2.39
CA ALA A 107 -0.04 0.78 -2.25
C ALA A 107 1.19 -0.02 -1.75
N THR A 108 1.45 -1.16 -2.40
CA THR A 108 2.60 -2.02 -2.08
C THR A 108 3.82 -1.63 -2.88
N GLY A 109 3.71 -1.42 -4.20
CA GLY A 109 4.84 -1.05 -5.05
C GLY A 109 5.60 -2.25 -5.65
N ALA A 110 5.25 -3.50 -5.32
CA ALA A 110 5.75 -4.67 -6.01
C ALA A 110 5.31 -4.67 -7.48
N THR A 111 6.19 -4.96 -8.42
CA THR A 111 5.90 -4.85 -9.85
C THR A 111 6.32 -6.08 -10.64
N ILE A 112 5.62 -6.30 -11.76
CA ILE A 112 6.01 -7.28 -12.78
C ILE A 112 6.70 -6.61 -13.99
N LEU A 113 6.75 -5.30 -14.01
CA LEU A 113 7.38 -4.56 -15.08
C LEU A 113 8.89 -4.56 -14.90
N THR A 114 9.61 -4.71 -16.01
CA THR A 114 11.08 -4.79 -16.02
C THR A 114 11.70 -3.51 -16.58
N GLU A 115 12.98 -3.29 -16.30
CA GLU A 115 13.75 -2.16 -16.82
C GLU A 115 13.85 -2.19 -18.35
N SER A 116 13.81 -1.02 -18.98
CA SER A 116 14.06 -0.86 -20.42
C SER A 116 15.55 -0.65 -20.69
N ASP A 117 16.07 -1.29 -21.74
CA ASP A 117 17.45 -1.07 -22.23
C ASP A 117 17.71 0.38 -22.67
N ALA A 118 16.67 1.18 -22.82
CA ALA A 118 16.70 2.53 -23.41
C ALA A 118 16.65 3.68 -22.38
N GLY A 119 16.87 3.44 -21.09
CA GLY A 119 17.09 4.54 -20.16
C GLY A 119 16.12 4.69 -18.98
N GLY A 120 15.87 3.63 -18.26
CA GLY A 120 15.37 3.75 -16.88
C GLY A 120 13.84 3.73 -16.68
N TYR A 121 13.04 3.78 -17.75
CA TYR A 121 11.60 3.57 -17.64
C TYR A 121 11.24 2.09 -17.70
N TYR A 122 10.15 1.71 -17.02
CA TYR A 122 9.63 0.36 -17.12
C TYR A 122 9.12 0.05 -18.53
N ILE A 123 9.40 -1.17 -19.01
CA ILE A 123 8.79 -1.74 -20.20
C ILE A 123 7.71 -2.75 -19.84
N VAL A 124 6.72 -2.82 -20.69
CA VAL A 124 5.72 -3.88 -20.66
C VAL A 124 6.24 -5.00 -21.56
N ASN A 125 6.76 -6.07 -20.94
CA ASN A 125 7.07 -7.31 -21.66
C ASN A 125 5.77 -8.09 -21.84
N SER A 126 5.13 -7.94 -23.00
CA SER A 126 3.96 -8.76 -23.29
C SER A 126 4.42 -10.13 -23.79
N THR A 127 4.26 -11.14 -22.98
CA THR A 127 4.35 -12.56 -23.37
C THR A 127 3.00 -13.06 -23.89
N LEU A 128 2.30 -12.29 -24.73
CA LEU A 128 1.10 -12.78 -25.39
C LEU A 128 1.49 -13.82 -26.42
N ALA A 129 1.34 -15.10 -26.04
CA ALA A 129 1.26 -16.18 -27.01
C ALA A 129 0.08 -15.92 -27.97
N ASP A 130 0.30 -16.13 -29.26
CA ASP A 130 -0.75 -16.09 -30.28
C ASP A 130 -1.97 -16.89 -29.82
N GLY A 131 -3.13 -16.25 -29.74
CA GLY A 131 -4.40 -16.90 -29.42
C GLY A 131 -5.02 -16.57 -28.06
N SER A 132 -4.52 -15.59 -27.30
CA SER A 132 -5.13 -15.18 -26.01
C SER A 132 -6.53 -14.58 -26.19
N LEU A 133 -7.36 -14.71 -25.15
CA LEU A 133 -8.70 -14.08 -25.07
C LEU A 133 -8.62 -12.54 -25.27
N ALA A 134 -7.54 -11.90 -24.81
CA ALA A 134 -7.30 -10.48 -25.01
C ALA A 134 -7.13 -10.12 -26.49
N THR A 135 -6.39 -10.95 -27.25
CA THR A 135 -6.25 -10.78 -28.70
C THR A 135 -7.58 -11.02 -29.42
N ALA A 136 -8.38 -11.98 -28.94
CA ALA A 136 -9.71 -12.24 -29.49
C ALA A 136 -10.69 -11.11 -29.21
N ILE A 137 -10.71 -10.54 -28.00
CA ILE A 137 -11.55 -9.40 -27.62
C ILE A 137 -11.07 -8.13 -28.34
N ALA A 138 -9.76 -7.90 -28.43
CA ALA A 138 -9.19 -6.79 -29.20
C ALA A 138 -9.61 -6.88 -30.67
N ARG A 139 -9.55 -8.06 -31.29
CA ARG A 139 -10.05 -8.29 -32.66
C ARG A 139 -11.54 -8.02 -32.79
N LEU A 140 -12.37 -8.47 -31.85
CA LEU A 140 -13.83 -8.22 -31.84
C LEU A 140 -14.18 -6.72 -31.77
N VAL A 141 -13.38 -5.93 -31.04
CA VAL A 141 -13.59 -4.48 -30.89
C VAL A 141 -12.99 -3.69 -32.06
N THR A 142 -11.96 -4.22 -32.71
CA THR A 142 -11.14 -3.49 -33.72
C THR A 142 -11.33 -3.94 -35.14
N ASP A 143 -12.21 -4.90 -35.44
CA ASP A 143 -12.44 -5.39 -36.83
C ASP A 143 -12.83 -4.30 -37.83
N ASN A 144 -13.08 -3.07 -37.40
CA ASN A 144 -13.30 -1.90 -38.23
C ASN A 144 -12.34 -0.72 -38.04
N LEU A 145 -11.39 -0.82 -37.09
CA LEU A 145 -10.39 0.22 -36.80
C LEU A 145 -9.01 -0.41 -36.62
N THR A 146 -8.35 -0.70 -37.74
CA THR A 146 -6.92 -1.04 -37.80
C THR A 146 -6.47 -2.20 -36.91
N ALA A 147 -6.74 -3.43 -37.31
CA ALA A 147 -6.17 -4.67 -36.74
C ALA A 147 -4.62 -4.67 -36.67
N HIS A 148 -3.94 -3.72 -37.30
CA HIS A 148 -2.49 -3.54 -37.22
C HIS A 148 -2.01 -2.81 -35.97
N ALA A 149 -2.87 -2.09 -35.25
CA ALA A 149 -2.43 -1.32 -34.07
C ALA A 149 -2.36 -2.15 -32.77
N PHE A 150 -3.16 -3.19 -32.64
CA PHE A 150 -3.25 -3.98 -31.40
C PHE A 150 -2.41 -5.26 -31.38
N GLY A 151 -1.97 -5.79 -32.53
CA GLY A 151 -1.37 -7.13 -32.61
C GLY A 151 0.13 -7.20 -32.83
N GLN A 152 0.76 -6.17 -33.37
CA GLN A 152 2.18 -6.23 -33.76
C GLN A 152 3.06 -5.07 -33.26
N HIS A 153 2.50 -3.96 -32.76
CA HIS A 153 3.26 -2.80 -32.30
C HIS A 153 3.34 -2.61 -30.78
N ILE A 154 2.66 -3.42 -30.00
CA ILE A 154 2.63 -3.30 -28.53
C ILE A 154 3.96 -3.72 -27.86
N LEU A 155 4.93 -4.22 -28.59
CA LEU A 155 5.81 -5.25 -28.04
C LEU A 155 7.30 -5.02 -28.05
N LYS A 156 7.83 -3.86 -28.37
CA LYS A 156 9.27 -3.62 -28.18
C LYS A 156 9.55 -2.18 -27.76
N ASN A 157 9.99 -2.02 -26.52
CA ASN A 157 10.66 -0.80 -26.00
C ASN A 157 9.85 0.51 -26.09
N GLN A 158 8.55 0.49 -25.78
CA GLN A 158 7.77 1.71 -25.64
C GLN A 158 7.41 1.98 -24.19
N THR A 159 7.66 3.21 -23.74
CA THR A 159 7.17 3.73 -22.46
C THR A 159 5.70 4.11 -22.60
N PHE A 160 4.84 3.59 -21.75
CA PHE A 160 3.40 3.91 -21.71
C PHE A 160 3.13 4.84 -20.53
N TYR A 161 3.16 6.14 -20.79
CA TYR A 161 2.94 7.17 -19.76
C TYR A 161 1.57 7.07 -19.11
N GLY A 162 0.51 6.79 -19.87
CA GLY A 162 -0.83 6.59 -19.34
C GLY A 162 -0.87 5.43 -18.32
N LEU A 163 -0.20 4.30 -18.62
CA LEU A 163 -0.14 3.14 -17.75
C LEU A 163 0.69 3.39 -16.50
N LEU A 164 1.87 4.02 -16.63
CA LEU A 164 2.73 4.37 -15.50
C LEU A 164 2.05 5.39 -14.58
N PHE A 165 1.32 6.36 -15.17
CA PHE A 165 0.48 7.27 -14.39
C PHE A 165 -0.63 6.52 -13.64
N TRP A 166 -1.30 5.55 -14.28
CA TRP A 166 -2.34 4.75 -13.66
C TRP A 166 -1.84 4.00 -12.42
N ARG A 167 -0.64 3.43 -12.47
CA ARG A 167 0.01 2.77 -11.33
C ARG A 167 0.09 3.69 -10.11
N SER A 168 0.69 4.86 -10.27
CA SER A 168 0.83 5.85 -9.19
C SER A 168 -0.52 6.42 -8.74
N PHE A 169 -1.46 6.62 -9.68
CA PHE A 169 -2.80 7.09 -9.36
C PHE A 169 -3.64 6.05 -8.60
N GLN A 170 -3.46 4.75 -8.90
CA GLN A 170 -4.04 3.68 -8.08
C GLN A 170 -3.54 3.75 -6.63
N GLN A 171 -2.26 4.03 -6.41
CA GLN A 171 -1.71 4.18 -5.05
C GLN A 171 -2.30 5.39 -4.33
N LEU A 172 -2.43 6.53 -5.01
CA LEU A 172 -3.14 7.69 -4.44
C LEU A 172 -4.55 7.34 -3.97
N ILE A 173 -5.33 6.67 -4.83
CA ILE A 173 -6.70 6.22 -4.52
C ILE A 173 -6.69 5.20 -3.38
N GLY A 174 -5.76 4.26 -3.40
CA GLY A 174 -5.58 3.23 -2.37
C GLY A 174 -5.24 3.82 -1.00
N GLY A 175 -4.37 4.83 -0.94
CA GLY A 175 -4.06 5.59 0.26
C GLY A 175 -5.28 6.32 0.83
N LEU A 176 -6.01 7.03 -0.02
CA LEU A 176 -7.28 7.68 0.34
C LEU A 176 -8.33 6.66 0.83
N GLY A 177 -8.42 5.49 0.18
CA GLY A 177 -9.35 4.42 0.53
C GLY A 177 -9.10 3.87 1.94
N ILE A 178 -7.85 3.72 2.35
CA ILE A 178 -7.49 3.28 3.72
C ILE A 178 -7.88 4.32 4.76
N ILE A 179 -7.62 5.60 4.51
CA ILE A 179 -8.03 6.68 5.42
C ILE A 179 -9.54 6.64 5.65
N LEU A 180 -10.34 6.43 4.59
CA LEU A 180 -11.79 6.24 4.72
C LEU A 180 -12.16 5.00 5.54
N MET A 181 -11.47 3.89 5.31
CA MET A 181 -11.72 2.63 6.00
C MET A 181 -11.50 2.78 7.51
N VAL A 182 -10.40 3.42 7.89
CA VAL A 182 -10.08 3.72 9.30
C VAL A 182 -11.18 4.56 9.95
N VAL A 183 -11.68 5.58 9.27
CA VAL A 183 -12.70 6.49 9.83
C VAL A 183 -14.10 5.88 9.83
N ALA A 184 -14.49 5.15 8.77
CA ALA A 184 -15.88 4.72 8.59
C ALA A 184 -16.17 3.31 9.14
N ILE A 185 -15.21 2.39 9.09
CA ILE A 185 -15.42 0.96 9.34
C ILE A 185 -14.79 0.50 10.65
N PHE A 186 -13.56 0.87 10.96
CA PHE A 186 -12.90 0.46 12.19
C PHE A 186 -13.64 0.86 13.48
N PRO A 187 -14.33 2.01 13.54
CA PRO A 187 -15.17 2.31 14.70
C PRO A 187 -16.31 1.31 14.94
N GLN A 188 -16.82 0.66 13.89
CA GLN A 188 -17.87 -0.34 13.99
C GLN A 188 -17.36 -1.70 14.48
N LEU A 189 -16.04 -1.96 14.28
CA LEU A 189 -15.38 -3.20 14.64
C LEU A 189 -15.00 -3.30 16.11
N ARG A 190 -15.10 -2.23 16.89
CA ARG A 190 -14.47 -2.14 18.21
C ARG A 190 -12.97 -2.49 18.21
N VAL A 191 -12.36 -2.64 17.02
CA VAL A 191 -10.92 -2.83 16.86
C VAL A 191 -10.27 -1.47 17.06
N ALA A 192 -9.50 -1.36 18.08
CA ALA A 192 -8.54 -0.32 18.51
C ALA A 192 -8.66 1.13 17.98
N GLY A 193 -9.11 1.34 16.74
CA GLY A 193 -9.08 2.65 16.12
C GLY A 193 -9.94 3.72 16.80
N ARG A 194 -11.16 3.41 17.27
CA ARG A 194 -12.06 4.42 17.84
C ARG A 194 -11.68 4.83 19.27
N GLN A 195 -11.12 3.93 20.05
CA GLN A 195 -10.79 4.23 21.44
C GLN A 195 -9.34 4.69 21.59
N LEU A 196 -8.42 4.24 20.74
CA LEU A 196 -7.11 4.88 20.56
C LEU A 196 -7.30 6.31 20.02
N TYR A 197 -8.18 6.51 19.05
CA TYR A 197 -8.55 7.83 18.54
C TYR A 197 -9.25 8.69 19.63
N ARG A 198 -10.06 8.09 20.52
CA ARG A 198 -10.59 8.77 21.71
C ARG A 198 -9.55 8.98 22.82
N ALA A 199 -8.57 8.10 22.93
CA ALA A 199 -7.48 8.25 23.87
C ALA A 199 -6.52 9.35 23.45
N GLU A 200 -6.27 9.51 22.14
CA GLU A 200 -5.51 10.64 21.59
C GLU A 200 -6.25 11.98 21.71
N THR A 201 -7.60 11.96 21.80
CA THR A 201 -8.44 13.16 21.92
C THR A 201 -8.90 13.50 23.34
N VAL A 202 -8.53 12.73 24.36
CA VAL A 202 -8.77 13.05 25.77
C VAL A 202 -7.64 13.93 26.34
N GLY A 203 -7.59 15.16 25.84
CA GLY A 203 -7.18 16.31 26.64
C GLY A 203 -8.41 16.89 27.35
N PRO A 204 -8.24 17.80 28.34
CA PRO A 204 -9.33 18.35 29.14
C PRO A 204 -10.36 19.19 28.36
N THR A 205 -10.17 19.39 27.08
CA THR A 205 -11.13 20.02 26.15
C THR A 205 -11.83 18.93 25.32
N LYS A 206 -13.14 18.84 25.46
CA LYS A 206 -14.07 17.99 24.68
C LYS A 206 -14.15 18.42 23.20
N GLU A 207 -13.05 18.63 22.53
CA GLU A 207 -13.03 18.87 21.09
C GLU A 207 -12.90 17.53 20.38
N THR A 208 -14.03 16.84 20.27
CA THR A 208 -14.21 15.81 19.25
C THR A 208 -13.96 16.45 17.89
N ILE A 209 -12.98 15.95 17.12
CA ILE A 209 -12.89 16.20 15.69
C ILE A 209 -14.24 15.75 15.13
N THR A 210 -15.14 16.66 15.01
CA THR A 210 -16.52 16.60 14.55
C THR A 210 -17.33 15.30 14.80
N PRO A 211 -18.61 15.38 15.15
CA PRO A 211 -19.43 14.21 15.51
C PRO A 211 -19.77 13.32 14.32
N ARG A 212 -19.45 13.69 13.08
CA ARG A 212 -19.79 12.95 11.86
C ARG A 212 -18.54 12.36 11.21
N ALA A 213 -18.50 11.03 11.05
CA ALA A 213 -17.40 10.30 10.36
C ALA A 213 -17.08 10.87 8.96
N THR A 214 -18.09 11.35 8.24
CA THR A 214 -17.94 11.97 6.91
C THR A 214 -17.11 13.26 6.94
N GLU A 215 -17.32 14.10 7.96
CA GLU A 215 -16.59 15.37 8.11
C GLU A 215 -15.13 15.13 8.51
N THR A 216 -14.90 14.18 9.41
CA THR A 216 -13.54 13.74 9.76
C THR A 216 -12.81 13.19 8.54
N ALA A 217 -13.46 12.32 7.75
CA ALA A 217 -12.88 11.79 6.53
C ALA A 217 -12.51 12.88 5.52
N ARG A 218 -13.40 13.88 5.35
CA ARG A 218 -13.15 15.02 4.46
C ARG A 218 -11.89 15.82 4.90
N ILE A 219 -11.79 16.13 6.19
CA ILE A 219 -10.64 16.86 6.73
C ILE A 219 -9.32 16.10 6.49
N LEU A 220 -9.30 14.79 6.76
CA LEU A 220 -8.11 13.97 6.53
C LEU A 220 -7.75 13.91 5.04
N TRP A 221 -8.73 13.89 4.14
CA TRP A 221 -8.49 13.98 2.70
C TRP A 221 -7.89 15.33 2.29
N GLU A 222 -8.41 16.42 2.84
CA GLU A 222 -7.88 17.76 2.57
C GLU A 222 -6.40 17.85 2.97
N VAL A 223 -6.03 17.31 4.14
CA VAL A 223 -4.63 17.25 4.59
C VAL A 223 -3.77 16.37 3.66
N TYR A 224 -4.29 15.21 3.28
CA TYR A 224 -3.59 14.29 2.38
C TYR A 224 -3.32 14.93 1.01
N LEU A 225 -4.32 15.56 0.40
CA LEU A 225 -4.19 16.22 -0.90
C LEU A 225 -3.30 17.48 -0.82
N LEU A 226 -3.36 18.21 0.30
CA LEU A 226 -2.48 19.35 0.54
C LEU A 226 -1.01 18.91 0.56
N PHE A 227 -0.67 17.85 1.29
CA PHE A 227 0.69 17.35 1.34
C PHE A 227 1.17 16.84 -0.03
N ASN A 228 0.31 16.15 -0.80
CA ASN A 228 0.63 15.78 -2.18
C ASN A 228 0.96 17.00 -3.04
N ALA A 229 0.15 18.05 -2.98
CA ALA A 229 0.37 19.27 -3.77
C ALA A 229 1.68 19.96 -3.38
N VAL A 230 1.97 20.04 -2.08
CA VAL A 230 3.24 20.64 -1.59
C VAL A 230 4.43 19.80 -2.04
N GLU A 231 4.36 18.47 -1.96
CA GLU A 231 5.43 17.58 -2.41
C GLU A 231 5.70 17.74 -3.91
N ILE A 232 4.67 17.76 -4.76
CA ILE A 232 4.81 17.98 -6.20
C ILE A 232 5.59 19.28 -6.47
N VAL A 233 5.20 20.37 -5.82
CA VAL A 233 5.87 21.67 -6.02
C VAL A 233 7.33 21.62 -5.59
N LEU A 234 7.64 21.00 -4.44
CA LEU A 234 9.01 20.87 -3.96
C LEU A 234 9.87 19.96 -4.85
N LEU A 235 9.33 18.85 -5.37
CA LEU A 235 10.05 17.98 -6.29
C LEU A 235 10.36 18.67 -7.62
N ILE A 236 9.40 19.43 -8.17
CA ILE A 236 9.62 20.25 -9.39
C ILE A 236 10.70 21.32 -9.11
N ALA A 237 10.64 22.00 -7.98
CA ALA A 237 11.63 22.98 -7.59
C ALA A 237 13.03 22.38 -7.38
N ALA A 238 13.11 21.10 -6.98
CA ALA A 238 14.36 20.33 -6.87
C ALA A 238 14.88 19.81 -8.23
N GLY A 239 14.19 20.10 -9.35
CA GLY A 239 14.60 19.74 -10.71
C GLY A 239 14.06 18.43 -11.24
N MET A 240 13.07 17.80 -10.56
CA MET A 240 12.40 16.60 -11.08
C MET A 240 11.44 16.98 -12.23
N PRO A 241 11.36 16.21 -13.33
CA PRO A 241 10.37 16.42 -14.38
C PRO A 241 8.95 16.41 -13.82
N ILE A 242 8.07 17.25 -14.35
CA ILE A 242 6.69 17.43 -13.84
C ILE A 242 5.93 16.09 -13.78
N TYR A 243 6.02 15.28 -14.84
CA TYR A 243 5.37 13.98 -14.89
C TYR A 243 5.86 13.06 -13.75
N ASP A 244 7.18 12.95 -13.58
CA ASP A 244 7.80 12.13 -12.54
C ASP A 244 7.46 12.66 -11.14
N ALA A 245 7.47 13.99 -10.95
CA ALA A 245 7.12 14.63 -9.69
C ALA A 245 5.67 14.31 -9.26
N VAL A 246 4.72 14.34 -10.19
CA VAL A 246 3.32 13.99 -9.92
C VAL A 246 3.19 12.51 -9.56
N CYS A 247 3.79 11.62 -10.36
CA CYS A 247 3.71 10.18 -10.13
C CYS A 247 4.39 9.77 -8.80
N ASN A 248 5.59 10.30 -8.53
CA ASN A 248 6.30 9.98 -7.29
C ASN A 248 5.58 10.55 -6.06
N ALA A 249 5.06 11.78 -6.08
CA ALA A 249 4.30 12.35 -4.97
C ALA A 249 3.03 11.52 -4.64
N PHE A 250 2.29 11.08 -5.67
CA PHE A 250 1.13 10.20 -5.48
C PHE A 250 1.50 8.92 -4.76
N SER A 251 2.66 8.37 -5.07
CA SER A 251 3.19 7.14 -4.48
C SER A 251 3.80 7.36 -3.10
N THR A 252 4.45 8.50 -2.84
CA THR A 252 5.13 8.81 -1.57
C THR A 252 4.14 8.85 -0.41
N LEU A 253 3.13 9.72 -0.49
CA LEU A 253 2.16 9.89 0.60
C LEU A 253 1.18 8.74 0.74
N ALA A 254 0.92 8.02 -0.35
CA ALA A 254 0.21 6.74 -0.30
C ALA A 254 1.04 5.64 0.36
N THR A 255 2.35 5.89 0.56
CA THR A 255 3.34 4.90 1.00
C THR A 255 3.36 3.66 0.09
N GLY A 256 3.43 3.89 -1.24
CA GLY A 256 3.24 2.81 -2.21
C GLY A 256 4.44 2.49 -3.09
N GLY A 257 5.37 3.45 -3.31
CA GLY A 257 6.68 3.24 -3.93
C GLY A 257 6.73 3.01 -5.43
N PHE A 258 5.61 3.09 -6.14
CA PHE A 258 5.69 3.09 -7.60
C PHE A 258 6.35 4.36 -8.13
N SER A 259 7.34 4.19 -8.99
CA SER A 259 8.00 5.25 -9.73
C SER A 259 7.83 5.04 -11.23
N PRO A 260 7.80 6.10 -12.05
CA PRO A 260 7.96 5.97 -13.49
C PRO A 260 9.32 5.38 -13.87
N GLN A 261 10.37 5.68 -13.09
CA GLN A 261 11.72 5.19 -13.30
C GLN A 261 11.91 3.80 -12.71
N ALA A 262 12.46 2.85 -13.48
CA ALA A 262 12.74 1.49 -13.02
C ALA A 262 13.73 1.45 -11.85
N ASN A 263 14.71 2.36 -11.86
CA ASN A 263 15.69 2.52 -10.79
C ASN A 263 15.17 3.35 -9.60
N SER A 264 13.85 3.58 -9.54
CA SER A 264 13.21 4.32 -8.47
C SER A 264 13.84 5.71 -8.25
N ILE A 265 14.02 6.15 -7.01
CA ILE A 265 14.57 7.46 -6.69
C ILE A 265 16.09 7.53 -6.96
N ALA A 266 16.77 6.40 -6.99
CA ALA A 266 18.18 6.33 -7.38
C ALA A 266 18.45 6.91 -8.78
N ALA A 267 17.48 6.86 -9.69
CA ALA A 267 17.60 7.40 -11.05
C ALA A 267 17.88 8.91 -11.11
N TYR A 268 17.43 9.67 -10.10
CA TYR A 268 17.60 11.15 -10.09
C TYR A 268 18.95 11.62 -9.56
N HIS A 269 19.74 10.76 -8.91
CA HIS A 269 21.07 11.08 -8.37
C HIS A 269 21.13 12.37 -7.53
N SER A 270 20.04 12.76 -6.87
CA SER A 270 19.90 14.02 -6.14
C SER A 270 19.62 13.82 -4.66
N PRO A 271 20.57 14.16 -3.78
CA PRO A 271 20.34 14.11 -2.33
C PRO A 271 19.17 14.97 -1.85
N LEU A 272 18.89 16.08 -2.56
CA LEU A 272 17.78 16.96 -2.24
C LEU A 272 16.42 16.29 -2.51
N ILE A 273 16.28 15.63 -3.67
CA ILE A 273 15.06 14.85 -4.00
C ILE A 273 14.85 13.73 -2.99
N GLU A 274 15.90 12.99 -2.63
CA GLU A 274 15.83 11.95 -1.61
C GLU A 274 15.38 12.51 -0.25
N ALA A 275 15.93 13.65 0.17
CA ALA A 275 15.56 14.27 1.44
C ALA A 275 14.08 14.73 1.45
N ILE A 276 13.60 15.33 0.36
CA ILE A 276 12.18 15.72 0.23
C ILE A 276 11.30 14.48 0.35
N ILE A 277 11.56 13.44 -0.44
CA ILE A 277 10.78 12.21 -0.42
C ILE A 277 10.82 11.54 0.97
N ALA A 278 11.98 11.46 1.62
CA ALA A 278 12.10 10.91 2.97
C ALA A 278 11.23 11.65 3.99
N VAL A 279 11.18 12.98 3.93
CA VAL A 279 10.30 13.79 4.79
C VAL A 279 8.83 13.49 4.50
N PHE A 280 8.42 13.38 3.24
CA PHE A 280 7.02 13.07 2.91
C PHE A 280 6.65 11.60 3.20
N ILE A 281 7.57 10.65 3.12
CA ILE A 281 7.35 9.29 3.65
C ILE A 281 7.11 9.34 5.17
N LEU A 282 7.91 10.11 5.93
CA LEU A 282 7.70 10.29 7.37
C LEU A 282 6.33 10.89 7.68
N LEU A 283 5.83 11.84 6.86
CA LEU A 283 4.47 12.34 6.98
C LEU A 283 3.44 11.26 6.62
N GLY A 284 3.61 10.51 5.54
CA GLY A 284 2.71 9.43 5.12
C GLY A 284 2.60 8.32 6.15
N MET A 285 3.71 7.92 6.80
CA MET A 285 3.73 6.87 7.82
C MET A 285 3.31 7.33 9.21
N SER A 286 3.09 8.61 9.42
CA SER A 286 2.59 9.19 10.67
C SER A 286 1.08 9.33 10.66
N SER A 287 0.43 9.44 11.82
CA SER A 287 -1.02 9.55 11.93
C SER A 287 -1.55 10.84 11.28
N PHE A 288 -2.52 10.73 10.35
CA PHE A 288 -3.14 11.90 9.72
C PHE A 288 -3.95 12.75 10.70
N SER A 289 -4.50 12.15 11.75
CA SER A 289 -5.16 12.89 12.84
C SER A 289 -4.18 13.77 13.63
N LEU A 290 -2.96 13.25 13.84
CA LEU A 290 -1.89 14.02 14.48
C LEU A 290 -1.46 15.21 13.61
N HIS A 291 -1.37 15.05 12.28
CA HIS A 291 -1.08 16.18 11.37
C HIS A 291 -2.15 17.25 11.45
N TYR A 292 -3.43 16.88 11.43
CA TYR A 292 -4.51 17.85 11.59
C TYR A 292 -4.40 18.61 12.91
N LYS A 293 -4.13 17.90 14.02
CA LYS A 293 -3.93 18.54 15.34
C LYS A 293 -2.75 19.51 15.33
N VAL A 294 -1.63 19.15 14.70
CA VAL A 294 -0.46 20.01 14.60
C VAL A 294 -0.72 21.25 13.75
N LEU A 295 -1.47 21.12 12.67
CA LEU A 295 -1.82 22.23 11.78
C LEU A 295 -2.83 23.21 12.42
N THR A 296 -3.69 22.74 13.34
CA THR A 296 -4.80 23.54 13.87
C THR A 296 -4.64 24.00 15.31
N SER A 297 -4.02 23.20 16.18
CA SER A 297 -4.08 23.45 17.63
C SER A 297 -2.75 23.31 18.38
N ASP A 298 -1.93 22.31 18.09
CA ASP A 298 -0.68 22.03 18.84
C ASP A 298 0.51 21.82 17.90
N ARG A 299 1.25 22.89 17.60
CA ARG A 299 2.41 22.87 16.68
C ARG A 299 3.53 21.89 17.10
N PHE A 300 3.61 21.52 18.36
CA PHE A 300 4.58 20.55 18.90
C PHE A 300 3.98 19.18 19.16
N GLY A 301 2.77 18.91 18.68
CA GLY A 301 2.03 17.67 18.90
C GLY A 301 2.81 16.41 18.51
N TRP A 302 3.58 16.45 17.43
CA TRP A 302 4.44 15.33 17.01
C TRP A 302 5.42 14.89 18.11
N PHE A 303 6.11 15.84 18.73
CA PHE A 303 7.12 15.53 19.76
C PHE A 303 6.53 15.11 21.12
N ARG A 304 5.25 15.37 21.36
CA ARG A 304 4.52 14.96 22.57
C ARG A 304 3.86 13.60 22.42
N ASP A 305 3.58 13.20 21.18
CA ASP A 305 2.96 11.92 20.88
C ASP A 305 3.93 10.76 21.14
N GLU A 306 3.47 9.76 21.92
CA GLU A 306 4.31 8.64 22.35
C GLU A 306 4.58 7.67 21.19
N GLU A 307 3.58 7.42 20.33
CA GLU A 307 3.72 6.55 19.17
C GLU A 307 4.72 7.13 18.18
N PHE A 308 4.61 8.44 17.88
CA PHE A 308 5.54 9.12 17.00
C PHE A 308 6.98 9.08 17.54
N ARG A 309 7.18 9.35 18.84
CA ARG A 309 8.53 9.26 19.45
C ARG A 309 9.11 7.86 19.38
N PHE A 310 8.28 6.84 19.62
CA PHE A 310 8.70 5.45 19.53
C PHE A 310 9.07 5.07 18.09
N MET A 311 8.30 5.53 17.09
CA MET A 311 8.62 5.39 15.67
C MET A 311 10.00 5.99 15.34
N ILE A 312 10.28 7.22 15.77
CA ILE A 312 11.58 7.88 15.55
C ILE A 312 12.72 7.09 16.22
N CYS A 313 12.50 6.53 17.41
CA CYS A 313 13.50 5.67 18.07
C CYS A 313 13.82 4.41 17.25
N ILE A 314 12.81 3.75 16.67
CA ILE A 314 13.01 2.58 15.81
C ILE A 314 13.78 2.97 14.54
N LEU A 315 13.41 4.08 13.89
CA LEU A 315 14.10 4.60 12.70
C LEU A 315 15.57 4.92 13.00
N ALA A 316 15.85 5.57 14.13
CA ALA A 316 17.21 5.89 14.55
C ALA A 316 18.03 4.62 14.83
N ALA A 317 17.47 3.66 15.56
CA ALA A 317 18.13 2.38 15.86
C ALA A 317 18.42 1.59 14.57
N GLY A 318 17.45 1.48 13.66
CA GLY A 318 17.62 0.82 12.37
C GLY A 318 18.69 1.50 11.50
N THR A 319 18.68 2.83 11.44
CA THR A 319 19.71 3.60 10.73
C THR A 319 21.11 3.32 11.29
N LEU A 320 21.28 3.30 12.60
CA LEU A 320 22.55 2.98 13.25
C LEU A 320 23.01 1.54 12.92
N ILE A 321 22.09 0.57 12.97
CA ILE A 321 22.39 -0.82 12.58
C ILE A 321 22.91 -0.86 11.14
N LEU A 322 22.27 -0.16 10.20
CA LEU A 322 22.70 -0.15 8.80
C LEU A 322 24.07 0.53 8.62
N ILE A 323 24.33 1.64 9.31
CA ILE A 323 25.61 2.37 9.22
C ILE A 323 26.77 1.50 9.67
N PHE A 324 26.63 0.81 10.81
CA PHE A 324 27.73 0.06 11.42
C PHE A 324 27.86 -1.37 10.91
N PHE A 325 26.74 -2.01 10.59
CA PHE A 325 26.70 -3.42 10.23
C PHE A 325 26.22 -3.69 8.80
N GLY A 326 25.78 -2.65 8.06
CA GLY A 326 25.17 -2.80 6.73
C GLY A 326 26.16 -3.16 5.62
N GLY A 327 27.44 -2.86 5.79
CA GLY A 327 28.43 -3.04 4.72
C GLY A 327 28.32 -1.98 3.61
N ILE A 328 27.64 -0.86 3.89
CA ILE A 328 27.42 0.23 2.94
C ILE A 328 28.76 0.88 2.60
N GLN A 329 29.07 0.99 1.31
CA GLN A 329 30.32 1.60 0.83
C GLN A 329 30.24 3.13 0.90
N GLY A 330 31.38 3.79 1.11
CA GLY A 330 31.49 5.23 1.14
C GLY A 330 31.84 5.82 2.52
N ASP A 331 31.91 7.15 2.59
CA ASP A 331 32.13 7.92 3.82
C ASP A 331 30.90 7.87 4.76
N LEU A 332 31.07 8.36 5.97
CA LEU A 332 30.00 8.32 6.99
C LEU A 332 28.73 9.06 6.52
N LEU A 333 28.87 10.16 5.80
CA LEU A 333 27.74 10.94 5.29
C LEU A 333 26.94 10.15 4.23
N THR A 334 27.64 9.49 3.31
CA THR A 334 27.05 8.62 2.28
C THR A 334 26.35 7.42 2.93
N ARG A 335 26.98 6.79 3.93
CA ARG A 335 26.36 5.68 4.69
C ARG A 335 25.11 6.15 5.43
N PHE A 336 25.16 7.30 6.08
CA PHE A 336 24.00 7.89 6.77
C PHE A 336 22.86 8.18 5.79
N ARG A 337 23.15 8.80 4.64
CA ARG A 337 22.17 9.12 3.60
C ARG A 337 21.42 7.86 3.13
N PHE A 338 22.13 6.84 2.68
CA PHE A 338 21.51 5.62 2.17
C PHE A 338 20.83 4.80 3.27
N ALA A 339 21.45 4.67 4.44
CA ALA A 339 20.87 3.96 5.57
C ALA A 339 19.56 4.60 6.06
N SER A 340 19.56 5.93 6.28
CA SER A 340 18.37 6.65 6.77
C SER A 340 17.23 6.62 5.74
N PHE A 341 17.52 6.86 4.45
CA PHE A 341 16.50 6.78 3.42
C PHE A 341 15.89 5.38 3.36
N GLN A 342 16.71 4.34 3.33
CA GLN A 342 16.24 2.96 3.16
C GLN A 342 15.41 2.49 4.37
N ILE A 343 15.81 2.81 5.59
CA ILE A 343 15.03 2.50 6.80
C ILE A 343 13.69 3.26 6.81
N ILE A 344 13.69 4.55 6.48
CA ILE A 344 12.47 5.36 6.41
C ILE A 344 11.52 4.78 5.35
N SER A 345 12.05 4.45 4.17
CA SER A 345 11.27 3.91 3.06
C SER A 345 10.66 2.54 3.39
N PHE A 346 11.43 1.62 3.98
CA PHE A 346 10.98 0.26 4.28
C PHE A 346 10.03 0.22 5.49
N MET A 347 10.35 0.94 6.57
CA MET A 347 9.46 1.05 7.73
C MET A 347 8.19 1.85 7.39
N GLY A 348 8.33 2.90 6.56
CA GLY A 348 7.20 3.67 6.03
C GLY A 348 6.35 2.89 5.04
N THR A 349 6.73 1.64 4.73
CA THR A 349 6.07 0.78 3.74
C THR A 349 5.88 1.47 2.39
N CYS A 350 6.83 2.34 2.03
CA CYS A 350 6.82 3.05 0.76
C CYS A 350 7.60 2.29 -0.32
N GLY A 351 8.79 1.75 0.03
CA GLY A 351 9.56 0.93 -0.88
C GLY A 351 10.36 1.66 -1.95
N PHE A 352 10.44 2.98 -1.91
CA PHE A 352 11.39 3.68 -2.75
C PHE A 352 12.83 3.33 -2.39
N VAL A 353 13.70 3.23 -3.39
CA VAL A 353 15.12 2.94 -3.20
C VAL A 353 15.97 4.11 -3.70
N SER A 354 16.94 4.53 -2.87
CA SER A 354 17.93 5.56 -3.21
C SER A 354 19.25 4.97 -3.73
N THR A 355 19.42 3.65 -3.60
CA THR A 355 20.57 2.90 -4.12
C THR A 355 20.16 1.50 -4.50
N LEU A 356 20.62 1.03 -5.65
CA LEU A 356 20.37 -0.34 -6.12
C LEU A 356 21.22 -1.38 -5.38
N ASP A 357 22.24 -0.93 -4.65
CA ASP A 357 23.15 -1.82 -3.91
C ASP A 357 22.56 -2.35 -2.59
N TYR A 358 21.36 -1.92 -2.18
CA TYR A 358 20.74 -2.37 -0.93
C TYR A 358 20.58 -3.90 -0.86
N ASP A 359 20.38 -4.54 -2.00
CA ASP A 359 20.31 -6.02 -2.07
C ASP A 359 21.67 -6.70 -1.85
N LYS A 360 22.78 -5.97 -2.00
CA LYS A 360 24.13 -6.48 -1.72
C LYS A 360 24.58 -6.24 -0.28
N TRP A 361 23.78 -5.56 0.54
CA TRP A 361 24.13 -5.28 1.92
C TRP A 361 24.22 -6.56 2.77
N SER A 362 24.79 -6.45 3.95
CA SER A 362 24.98 -7.57 4.85
C SER A 362 23.67 -8.25 5.24
N THR A 363 23.75 -9.51 5.66
CA THR A 363 22.59 -10.25 6.20
C THR A 363 21.94 -9.53 7.39
N ALA A 364 22.76 -8.87 8.25
CA ALA A 364 22.24 -8.07 9.36
C ALA A 364 21.37 -6.90 8.89
N ALA A 365 21.81 -6.19 7.84
CA ALA A 365 21.04 -5.09 7.25
C ALA A 365 19.74 -5.61 6.63
N LYS A 366 19.79 -6.69 5.86
CA LYS A 366 18.59 -7.29 5.23
C LYS A 366 17.58 -7.74 6.29
N LEU A 367 18.05 -8.37 7.37
CA LEU A 367 17.18 -8.76 8.48
C LEU A 367 16.54 -7.54 9.17
N ALA A 368 17.32 -6.48 9.43
CA ALA A 368 16.80 -5.24 10.01
C ALA A 368 15.72 -4.62 9.10
N LEU A 369 15.94 -4.60 7.79
CA LEU A 369 14.96 -4.11 6.82
C LEU A 369 13.69 -4.97 6.80
N ILE A 370 13.79 -6.31 6.81
CA ILE A 370 12.62 -7.20 6.90
C ILE A 370 11.82 -6.92 8.18
N MET A 371 12.49 -6.75 9.32
CA MET A 371 11.82 -6.41 10.57
C MET A 371 11.07 -5.09 10.47
N THR A 372 11.64 -4.07 9.84
CA THR A 372 10.96 -2.79 9.65
C THR A 372 9.79 -2.86 8.68
N MET A 373 9.83 -3.71 7.64
CA MET A 373 8.68 -4.00 6.76
C MET A 373 7.49 -4.57 7.55
N LEU A 374 7.75 -5.47 8.50
CA LEU A 374 6.70 -6.08 9.33
C LEU A 374 6.13 -5.11 10.36
N ILE A 375 6.95 -4.19 10.89
CA ILE A 375 6.50 -3.20 11.88
C ILE A 375 5.57 -2.17 11.24
N GLY A 376 6.00 -1.53 10.16
CA GLY A 376 5.21 -0.52 9.46
C GLY A 376 5.16 0.85 10.14
N GLY A 377 4.16 1.68 9.79
CA GLY A 377 3.99 3.04 10.31
C GLY A 377 3.04 3.16 11.51
N CYS A 378 2.66 4.40 11.86
CA CYS A 378 1.73 4.71 12.95
C CYS A 378 0.29 4.28 12.65
N ILE A 379 -0.50 4.09 13.68
CA ILE A 379 -1.96 3.87 13.57
C ILE A 379 -2.60 5.13 12.97
N GLY A 380 -3.47 4.95 11.98
CA GLY A 380 -4.09 6.08 11.27
C GLY A 380 -3.22 6.73 10.20
N SER A 381 -2.12 6.08 9.80
CA SER A 381 -1.30 6.41 8.63
C SER A 381 -1.70 5.61 7.40
N THR A 382 -1.14 5.95 6.23
CA THR A 382 -1.29 5.18 4.99
C THR A 382 -0.42 3.93 4.94
N ALA A 383 0.62 3.82 5.78
CA ALA A 383 1.54 2.70 5.83
C ALA A 383 0.85 1.37 6.21
N GLY A 384 1.41 0.25 5.79
CA GLY A 384 0.99 -1.11 6.15
C GLY A 384 1.63 -1.62 7.45
N GLY A 385 1.80 -2.94 7.57
CA GLY A 385 2.45 -3.62 8.69
C GLY A 385 1.59 -3.78 9.95
N ILE A 386 2.20 -4.24 11.02
CA ILE A 386 1.57 -4.46 12.34
C ILE A 386 1.11 -3.14 12.97
N LYS A 387 1.78 -2.05 12.67
CA LYS A 387 1.68 -0.69 13.21
C LYS A 387 2.47 -0.48 14.50
N VAL A 388 3.18 0.64 14.53
CA VAL A 388 4.02 1.05 15.67
C VAL A 388 3.25 1.10 16.98
N GLY A 389 2.03 1.62 16.98
CA GLY A 389 1.22 1.74 18.20
C GLY A 389 0.80 0.38 18.77
N ARG A 390 0.54 -0.64 17.91
CA ARG A 390 0.26 -2.00 18.39
C ARG A 390 1.51 -2.60 19.01
N LEU A 391 2.66 -2.49 18.34
CA LEU A 391 3.94 -2.96 18.87
C LEU A 391 4.28 -2.30 20.23
N LEU A 392 4.05 -1.00 20.37
CA LEU A 392 4.25 -0.29 21.63
C LEU A 392 3.36 -0.82 22.75
N VAL A 393 2.09 -1.10 22.46
CA VAL A 393 1.14 -1.70 23.42
C VAL A 393 1.57 -3.13 23.78
N ASP A 394 1.98 -3.94 22.80
CA ASP A 394 2.46 -5.31 23.02
C ASP A 394 3.67 -5.34 23.94
N LEU A 395 4.65 -4.45 23.73
CA LEU A 395 5.84 -4.34 24.59
C LEU A 395 5.49 -3.87 26.02
N LYS A 396 4.59 -2.90 26.17
CA LYS A 396 4.12 -2.46 27.48
C LYS A 396 3.35 -3.56 28.21
N TYR A 397 2.54 -4.32 27.49
CA TYR A 397 1.83 -5.46 28.06
C TYR A 397 2.81 -6.54 28.53
N ALA A 398 3.78 -6.91 27.68
CA ALA A 398 4.81 -7.88 28.05
C ALA A 398 5.59 -7.43 29.29
N TYR A 399 5.97 -6.14 29.37
CA TYR A 399 6.61 -5.59 30.55
C TYR A 399 5.73 -5.71 31.82
N ASN A 400 4.44 -5.39 31.71
CA ASN A 400 3.50 -5.50 32.83
C ASN A 400 3.32 -6.94 33.29
N GLU A 401 3.26 -7.92 32.37
CA GLU A 401 3.19 -9.35 32.74
C GLU A 401 4.46 -9.80 33.50
N LEU A 402 5.64 -9.43 33.04
CA LEU A 402 6.89 -9.71 33.74
C LEU A 402 6.92 -9.06 35.13
N PHE A 403 6.42 -7.82 35.24
CA PHE A 403 6.33 -7.12 36.51
C PHE A 403 5.34 -7.79 37.48
N HIS A 404 4.20 -8.28 36.97
CA HIS A 404 3.22 -9.06 37.74
C HIS A 404 3.79 -10.37 38.29
N MET A 405 4.67 -11.03 37.51
CA MET A 405 5.36 -12.25 38.02
C MET A 405 6.21 -11.98 39.26
N ILE A 406 6.78 -10.76 39.36
CA ILE A 406 7.58 -10.34 40.50
C ILE A 406 6.69 -9.77 41.63
N HIS A 407 5.62 -9.03 41.24
CA HIS A 407 4.72 -8.34 42.17
C HIS A 407 3.25 -8.74 41.90
N PRO A 408 2.80 -9.92 42.34
CA PRO A 408 1.47 -10.47 42.01
C PRO A 408 0.26 -9.62 42.43
N LYS A 409 0.45 -8.72 43.41
CA LYS A 409 -0.62 -7.83 43.90
C LYS A 409 -0.64 -6.46 43.22
N SER A 410 0.24 -6.20 42.26
CA SER A 410 0.29 -4.92 41.59
C SER A 410 -0.87 -4.77 40.59
N LEU A 411 -1.49 -3.59 40.56
CA LEU A 411 -2.54 -3.22 39.61
C LEU A 411 -1.97 -2.23 38.58
N ILE A 412 -1.17 -2.74 37.63
CA ILE A 412 -0.61 -1.92 36.57
C ILE A 412 -1.48 -2.07 35.32
N SER A 413 -1.91 -0.96 34.76
CA SER A 413 -2.66 -0.93 33.50
C SER A 413 -1.77 -0.45 32.36
N VAL A 414 -1.92 -1.06 31.18
CA VAL A 414 -1.28 -0.56 29.95
C VAL A 414 -1.82 0.83 29.62
N ARG A 415 -0.92 1.78 29.35
CA ARG A 415 -1.28 3.16 28.97
C ARG A 415 -0.60 3.52 27.65
N LEU A 416 -1.32 4.25 26.81
CA LEU A 416 -0.79 4.91 25.63
C LEU A 416 -0.92 6.43 25.84
N GLY A 417 0.21 7.13 25.99
CA GLY A 417 0.20 8.47 26.55
C GLY A 417 -0.42 8.53 27.94
N GLU A 418 -1.39 9.40 28.15
CA GLU A 418 -2.13 9.53 29.41
C GLU A 418 -3.33 8.56 29.50
N ALA A 419 -3.75 7.98 28.39
CA ALA A 419 -4.96 7.16 28.33
C ALA A 419 -4.69 5.69 28.70
N ARG A 420 -5.57 5.14 29.55
CA ARG A 420 -5.56 3.70 29.87
C ARG A 420 -6.16 2.91 28.71
N VAL A 421 -5.43 1.90 28.22
CA VAL A 421 -5.95 0.94 27.24
C VAL A 421 -6.88 -0.05 27.94
N GLN A 422 -8.15 -0.09 27.53
CA GLN A 422 -9.14 -1.01 28.09
C GLN A 422 -8.86 -2.44 27.60
N GLU A 423 -9.17 -3.45 28.43
CA GLU A 423 -8.96 -4.87 28.08
C GLU A 423 -9.69 -5.30 26.80
N GLU A 424 -10.86 -4.71 26.52
CA GLU A 424 -11.65 -4.97 25.32
C GLU A 424 -10.92 -4.59 24.03
N ILE A 425 -9.91 -3.69 24.12
CA ILE A 425 -9.07 -3.23 23.01
C ILE A 425 -7.74 -3.95 23.03
N LEU A 426 -7.19 -4.17 24.22
CA LEU A 426 -5.88 -4.79 24.41
C LEU A 426 -5.83 -6.21 23.81
N ARG A 427 -6.82 -7.06 24.14
CA ARG A 427 -6.89 -8.45 23.63
C ARG A 427 -6.91 -8.55 22.11
N PRO A 428 -7.76 -7.80 21.37
CA PRO A 428 -7.71 -7.78 19.92
C PRO A 428 -6.38 -7.30 19.33
N MET A 429 -5.70 -6.34 19.97
CA MET A 429 -4.39 -5.84 19.52
C MET A 429 -3.31 -6.92 19.63
N LEU A 430 -3.19 -7.56 20.79
CA LEU A 430 -2.26 -8.68 21.01
C LEU A 430 -2.52 -9.84 20.04
N PHE A 431 -3.81 -10.21 19.88
CA PHE A 431 -4.21 -11.24 18.92
C PHE A 431 -3.81 -10.88 17.50
N TYR A 432 -4.00 -9.63 17.08
CA TYR A 432 -3.65 -9.16 15.74
C TYR A 432 -2.16 -9.32 15.46
N SER A 433 -1.29 -8.88 16.37
CA SER A 433 0.17 -8.96 16.18
C SER A 433 0.64 -10.41 16.06
N PHE A 434 0.15 -11.30 16.92
CA PHE A 434 0.44 -12.73 16.85
C PHE A 434 -0.09 -13.33 15.54
N PHE A 435 -1.34 -13.03 15.18
CA PHE A 435 -1.99 -13.58 13.99
C PHE A 435 -1.33 -13.10 12.70
N TYR A 436 -0.87 -11.82 12.66
CA TYR A 436 -0.11 -11.27 11.55
C TYR A 436 1.17 -12.06 11.28
N LEU A 437 1.95 -12.33 12.32
CA LEU A 437 3.19 -13.12 12.22
C LEU A 437 2.90 -14.59 11.82
N ALA A 438 1.84 -15.19 12.34
CA ALA A 438 1.44 -16.55 11.97
C ALA A 438 1.05 -16.65 10.48
N VAL A 439 0.28 -15.68 9.98
CA VAL A 439 -0.10 -15.61 8.55
C VAL A 439 1.13 -15.35 7.68
N TRP A 440 2.02 -14.44 8.08
CA TRP A 440 3.29 -14.21 7.38
C TRP A 440 4.13 -15.48 7.24
N LEU A 441 4.28 -16.26 8.32
CA LEU A 441 5.00 -17.54 8.29
C LEU A 441 4.30 -18.58 7.39
N ALA A 442 2.97 -18.68 7.49
CA ALA A 442 2.20 -19.63 6.68
C ALA A 442 2.29 -19.31 5.18
N LEU A 443 2.17 -18.04 4.79
CA LEU A 443 2.31 -17.61 3.39
C LEU A 443 3.77 -17.75 2.90
N SER A 444 4.77 -17.49 3.76
CA SER A 444 6.18 -17.73 3.44
C SER A 444 6.45 -19.21 3.18
N LEU A 445 5.86 -20.12 3.99
CA LEU A 445 5.95 -21.56 3.76
C LEU A 445 5.28 -21.96 2.42
N ALA A 446 4.10 -21.41 2.14
CA ALA A 446 3.41 -21.66 0.86
C ALA A 446 4.25 -21.17 -0.34
N MET A 447 4.86 -19.97 -0.22
CA MET A 447 5.77 -19.43 -1.24
C MET A 447 7.00 -20.32 -1.43
N ALA A 448 7.60 -20.81 -0.33
CA ALA A 448 8.73 -21.75 -0.39
C ALA A 448 8.38 -23.04 -1.13
N MET A 449 7.19 -23.62 -0.85
CA MET A 449 6.72 -24.83 -1.53
C MET A 449 6.55 -24.61 -3.04
N VAL A 450 5.98 -23.49 -3.45
CA VAL A 450 5.75 -23.17 -4.87
C VAL A 450 7.08 -22.82 -5.58
N SER A 451 8.06 -22.30 -4.87
CA SER A 451 9.37 -21.90 -5.39
C SER A 451 10.46 -22.98 -5.23
N ALA A 452 10.13 -24.19 -4.72
CA ALA A 452 11.10 -25.24 -4.39
C ALA A 452 11.98 -25.68 -5.56
N GLY A 453 11.52 -25.51 -6.81
CA GLY A 453 12.30 -25.79 -8.03
C GLY A 453 13.24 -24.67 -8.48
N ASN A 454 13.21 -23.49 -7.84
CA ASN A 454 14.03 -22.34 -8.20
C ASN A 454 15.22 -22.20 -7.23
N PRO A 455 16.46 -22.48 -7.66
CA PRO A 455 17.64 -22.43 -6.78
C PRO A 455 17.98 -21.01 -6.29
N LYS A 456 17.41 -19.97 -6.91
CA LYS A 456 17.58 -18.57 -6.50
C LYS A 456 16.57 -18.13 -5.45
N ALA A 457 15.55 -18.92 -5.16
CA ALA A 457 14.51 -18.62 -4.17
C ALA A 457 14.92 -19.20 -2.80
N ASP A 458 15.91 -18.59 -2.17
CA ASP A 458 16.38 -18.96 -0.83
C ASP A 458 15.41 -18.47 0.27
N LEU A 459 15.70 -18.79 1.52
CA LEU A 459 14.90 -18.41 2.68
C LEU A 459 14.72 -16.90 2.78
N LEU A 460 15.75 -16.11 2.47
CA LEU A 460 15.70 -14.66 2.54
C LEU A 460 14.75 -14.10 1.48
N VAL A 461 14.83 -14.60 0.24
CA VAL A 461 13.96 -14.21 -0.86
C VAL A 461 12.49 -14.49 -0.51
N VAL A 462 12.19 -15.72 -0.09
CA VAL A 462 10.82 -16.14 0.21
C VAL A 462 10.20 -15.36 1.36
N THR A 463 10.95 -15.18 2.45
CA THR A 463 10.45 -14.46 3.63
C THR A 463 10.31 -12.95 3.37
N SER A 464 11.23 -12.36 2.59
CA SER A 464 11.13 -10.95 2.20
C SER A 464 10.00 -10.72 1.19
N ALA A 465 9.78 -11.63 0.22
CA ALA A 465 8.68 -11.54 -0.74
C ALA A 465 7.31 -11.45 -0.06
N ILE A 466 7.09 -12.21 1.01
CA ILE A 466 5.85 -12.12 1.76
C ILE A 466 5.85 -10.95 2.74
N ALA A 467 7.00 -10.58 3.32
CA ALA A 467 7.08 -9.39 4.19
C ALA A 467 6.78 -8.10 3.42
N GLU A 468 7.34 -7.94 2.21
CA GLU A 468 7.07 -6.78 1.35
C GLU A 468 5.63 -6.74 0.88
N SER A 469 5.07 -7.90 0.48
CA SER A 469 3.68 -8.01 0.00
C SER A 469 2.69 -7.73 1.13
N MET A 470 2.83 -8.38 2.27
CA MET A 470 1.94 -8.23 3.43
C MET A 470 2.15 -6.90 4.16
N GLY A 471 3.41 -6.42 4.23
CA GLY A 471 3.75 -5.12 4.78
C GLY A 471 3.31 -3.97 3.87
N GLY A 472 3.17 -4.22 2.57
CA GLY A 472 2.87 -3.19 1.58
C GLY A 472 4.09 -2.32 1.25
N VAL A 473 5.28 -2.94 1.09
CA VAL A 473 6.56 -2.21 0.91
C VAL A 473 7.02 -2.18 -0.54
N GLY A 474 6.89 -3.29 -1.28
CA GLY A 474 7.21 -3.41 -2.70
C GLY A 474 8.53 -4.08 -3.00
N PRO A 475 9.70 -3.56 -2.68
CA PRO A 475 10.96 -4.22 -2.91
C PRO A 475 11.31 -5.24 -1.82
N GLY A 476 11.70 -6.46 -2.24
CA GLY A 476 12.25 -7.50 -1.38
C GLY A 476 13.76 -7.65 -1.53
N PHE A 477 14.23 -8.91 -1.56
CA PHE A 477 15.64 -9.23 -1.74
C PHE A 477 15.82 -10.32 -2.80
N GLY A 478 16.98 -10.34 -3.43
CA GLY A 478 17.32 -11.30 -4.47
C GLY A 478 16.45 -11.17 -5.72
N ILE A 479 15.77 -12.23 -6.13
CA ILE A 479 14.97 -12.23 -7.37
C ILE A 479 13.69 -11.38 -7.29
N VAL A 480 13.29 -10.94 -6.10
CA VAL A 480 12.15 -10.02 -5.87
C VAL A 480 12.60 -8.62 -5.43
N ALA A 481 13.88 -8.30 -5.56
CA ALA A 481 14.41 -7.01 -5.14
C ALA A 481 13.84 -5.84 -5.97
N PHE A 482 13.65 -6.06 -7.27
CA PHE A 482 13.23 -5.02 -8.20
C PHE A 482 11.91 -5.36 -8.91
N ASP A 483 11.69 -6.62 -9.27
CA ASP A 483 10.47 -7.07 -9.94
C ASP A 483 10.15 -8.53 -9.64
N TRP A 484 8.91 -8.94 -9.91
CA TRP A 484 8.39 -10.29 -9.70
C TRP A 484 8.31 -11.10 -11.01
N SER A 485 8.95 -10.67 -12.08
CA SER A 485 8.88 -11.34 -13.39
C SER A 485 9.34 -12.80 -13.33
N GLN A 486 10.35 -13.09 -12.48
CA GLN A 486 10.95 -14.43 -12.32
C GLN A 486 10.13 -15.36 -11.38
N ILE A 487 9.10 -14.85 -10.72
CA ILE A 487 8.26 -15.63 -9.83
C ILE A 487 7.17 -16.35 -10.64
N SER A 488 6.89 -17.60 -10.27
CA SER A 488 5.85 -18.42 -10.93
C SER A 488 4.45 -17.79 -10.79
N PRO A 489 3.52 -18.09 -11.70
CA PRO A 489 2.14 -17.60 -11.60
C PRO A 489 1.46 -17.91 -10.26
N LEU A 490 1.69 -19.11 -9.70
CA LEU A 490 1.18 -19.46 -8.37
C LEU A 490 1.82 -18.63 -7.26
N GLY A 491 3.14 -18.35 -7.35
CA GLY A 491 3.82 -17.46 -6.42
C GLY A 491 3.26 -16.03 -6.48
N LYS A 492 2.99 -15.50 -7.68
CA LYS A 492 2.34 -14.20 -7.86
C LYS A 492 0.93 -14.17 -7.25
N MET A 493 0.18 -15.26 -7.34
CA MET A 493 -1.13 -15.36 -6.66
C MET A 493 -1.00 -15.36 -5.14
N ILE A 494 0.03 -16.01 -4.58
CA ILE A 494 0.31 -15.93 -3.12
C ILE A 494 0.66 -14.48 -2.75
N GLY A 495 1.50 -13.79 -3.52
CA GLY A 495 1.80 -12.37 -3.35
C GLY A 495 0.55 -11.49 -3.44
N PHE A 496 -0.33 -11.75 -4.41
CA PHE A 496 -1.64 -11.08 -4.53
C PHE A 496 -2.46 -11.19 -3.24
N PHE A 497 -2.61 -12.40 -2.69
CA PHE A 497 -3.34 -12.60 -1.43
C PHE A 497 -2.62 -11.94 -0.25
N ALA A 498 -1.29 -11.98 -0.19
CA ALA A 498 -0.52 -11.31 0.84
C ALA A 498 -0.74 -9.79 0.85
N MET A 499 -0.68 -9.14 -0.32
CA MET A 499 -0.97 -7.71 -0.50
C MET A 499 -2.41 -7.37 -0.12
N TYR A 500 -3.37 -8.20 -0.54
CA TYR A 500 -4.78 -8.02 -0.25
C TYR A 500 -5.07 -8.10 1.26
N ILE A 501 -4.51 -9.13 1.94
CA ILE A 501 -4.62 -9.34 3.39
C ILE A 501 -3.94 -8.21 4.16
N GLY A 502 -2.74 -7.83 3.75
CA GLY A 502 -1.97 -6.77 4.41
C GLY A 502 -2.69 -5.43 4.38
N ARG A 503 -3.30 -5.08 3.25
CA ARG A 503 -3.96 -3.78 3.07
C ARG A 503 -5.29 -3.66 3.82
N LEU A 504 -6.11 -4.70 3.80
CA LEU A 504 -7.43 -4.71 4.44
C LEU A 504 -7.37 -5.04 5.94
N GLU A 505 -6.17 -5.16 6.52
CA GLU A 505 -5.95 -5.58 7.90
C GLU A 505 -6.65 -6.92 8.21
N LEU A 506 -6.01 -8.03 8.00
CA LEU A 506 -6.40 -9.46 8.21
C LEU A 506 -7.87 -9.73 8.60
N MET A 507 -8.39 -9.06 9.64
CA MET A 507 -9.69 -9.34 10.24
C MET A 507 -10.87 -9.34 9.26
N PRO A 508 -11.07 -8.33 8.40
CA PRO A 508 -12.19 -8.30 7.45
C PRO A 508 -12.18 -9.47 6.47
N ILE A 509 -10.98 -9.89 6.06
CA ILE A 509 -10.81 -10.98 5.09
C ILE A 509 -11.12 -12.33 5.74
N PHE A 510 -10.55 -12.60 6.92
CA PHE A 510 -10.79 -13.86 7.61
C PHE A 510 -12.25 -14.00 8.08
N LEU A 511 -12.94 -12.90 8.39
CA LEU A 511 -14.37 -12.90 8.68
C LEU A 511 -15.20 -13.42 7.50
N LEU A 512 -14.79 -13.20 6.24
CA LEU A 512 -15.50 -13.75 5.08
C LEU A 512 -15.52 -15.29 5.05
N PHE A 513 -14.52 -15.93 5.63
CA PHE A 513 -14.44 -17.40 5.71
C PHE A 513 -15.25 -17.99 6.87
N MET A 514 -15.77 -17.14 7.79
CA MET A 514 -16.59 -17.61 8.89
C MET A 514 -18.05 -17.84 8.44
N PRO A 515 -18.60 -19.07 8.58
CA PRO A 515 -19.99 -19.37 8.19
C PRO A 515 -21.03 -18.47 8.87
N GLU A 516 -20.72 -17.99 10.08
CA GLU A 516 -21.58 -17.10 10.88
C GLU A 516 -21.83 -15.76 10.21
N LEU A 517 -20.91 -15.27 9.36
CA LEU A 517 -21.12 -14.05 8.60
C LEU A 517 -22.29 -14.20 7.60
N TRP A 518 -22.42 -15.40 7.01
CA TRP A 518 -23.34 -15.70 5.92
C TRP A 518 -24.70 -16.20 6.39
N ARG A 519 -24.78 -16.70 7.62
CA ARG A 519 -26.07 -17.14 8.23
C ARG A 519 -26.96 -15.94 8.50
N LYS A 520 -28.29 -16.14 8.33
CA LYS A 520 -29.32 -15.12 8.64
C LYS A 520 -29.41 -14.83 10.12
#